data_ef6d65535b65466c30d80a45fd659be3
#
_entry.id   ef6d65535b65466c30d80a45fd659be3
#
_cell.length_a   1.000
_cell.length_b   1.000
_cell.length_c   1.000
_cell.angle_alpha   90.00
_cell.angle_beta   90.00
_cell.angle_gamma   90.00
#
_symmetry.space_group_name_H-M   'P 1'
#
loop_
_entity.id
_entity.type
_entity.pdbx_description
1 polymer ?
#
loop_
_entity_poly.entity_id
_entity_poly.type
_entity_poly.pdbx_seq_one_letter_code
_entity_poly.pdbx_strand_id
1 'polypeptide(L)'
;VAGVSIGTYSEEIRAAYQSAKDLIARRDAIKRAVTLSNATVKVTIGGKEYTVAEAIEMKNHGIPLKQLLLKKLDNDNRRARLEADKNNGDTLEMRADEYVKSLYGNVDMKGASDEIKKVRADFIAAQTMEIVDPISITTELTTLEKEINDFVVEIDSALSVSNALTELEITY
;
A
#
# COMPACT_ATOMS: atom_id res chain seq x y z
N VAL A 1 -26.01 52.15 17.28
CA VAL A 1 -26.73 51.44 18.35
C VAL A 1 -27.36 52.50 19.24
N ALA A 2 -28.70 52.52 19.36
CA ALA A 2 -29.39 53.52 20.12
C ALA A 2 -29.00 53.40 21.60
N GLY A 3 -28.53 54.52 22.21
CA GLY A 3 -28.22 54.62 23.64
C GLY A 3 -26.73 54.42 24.01
N VAL A 4 -25.84 54.16 23.03
CA VAL A 4 -24.38 54.04 23.28
C VAL A 4 -23.66 55.24 22.66
N SER A 5 -22.74 55.88 23.42
CA SER A 5 -21.96 56.98 22.87
C SER A 5 -20.98 56.48 21.77
N ILE A 6 -20.65 57.36 20.82
CA ILE A 6 -19.68 57.02 19.74
C ILE A 6 -18.34 56.61 20.35
N GLY A 7 -17.91 57.23 21.45
CA GLY A 7 -16.67 56.87 22.15
C GLY A 7 -16.70 55.45 22.69
N THR A 8 -17.75 55.09 23.44
CA THR A 8 -17.94 53.73 23.98
C THR A 8 -17.98 52.68 22.88
N TYR A 9 -18.71 52.95 21.81
CA TYR A 9 -18.81 52.03 20.67
C TYR A 9 -17.43 51.84 19.96
N SER A 10 -16.66 52.91 19.83
CA SER A 10 -15.30 52.83 19.26
C SER A 10 -14.37 52.01 20.16
N GLU A 11 -14.49 52.11 21.48
CA GLU A 11 -13.71 51.29 22.43
C GLU A 11 -14.12 49.83 22.37
N GLU A 12 -15.40 49.52 22.27
CA GLU A 12 -15.88 48.13 22.09
C GLU A 12 -15.34 47.51 20.80
N ILE A 13 -15.31 48.24 19.67
CA ILE A 13 -14.75 47.76 18.41
C ILE A 13 -13.24 47.48 18.54
N ARG A 14 -12.49 48.39 19.18
CA ARG A 14 -11.06 48.21 19.41
C ARG A 14 -10.79 46.99 20.29
N ALA A 15 -11.52 46.82 21.38
CA ALA A 15 -11.40 45.69 22.28
C ALA A 15 -11.73 44.37 21.58
N ALA A 16 -12.80 44.33 20.81
CA ALA A 16 -13.19 43.16 20.04
C ALA A 16 -12.11 42.80 18.98
N TYR A 17 -11.57 43.78 18.27
CA TYR A 17 -10.51 43.60 17.32
C TYR A 17 -9.21 43.09 17.96
N GLN A 18 -8.80 43.67 19.10
CA GLN A 18 -7.64 43.23 19.86
C GLN A 18 -7.81 41.78 20.34
N SER A 19 -8.98 41.46 20.91
CA SER A 19 -9.31 40.10 21.35
C SER A 19 -9.21 39.10 20.20
N ALA A 20 -9.70 39.44 19.02
CA ALA A 20 -9.57 38.59 17.85
C ALA A 20 -8.09 38.35 17.44
N LYS A 21 -7.27 39.40 17.47
CA LYS A 21 -5.82 39.30 17.21
C LYS A 21 -5.11 38.39 18.23
N ASP A 22 -5.43 38.54 19.51
CA ASP A 22 -4.84 37.76 20.58
C ASP A 22 -5.21 36.27 20.45
N LEU A 23 -6.48 35.98 20.10
CA LEU A 23 -6.92 34.60 19.81
C LEU A 23 -6.20 33.99 18.61
N ILE A 24 -5.94 34.76 17.55
CA ILE A 24 -5.19 34.30 16.38
C ILE A 24 -3.74 34.02 16.79
N ALA A 25 -3.10 34.93 17.51
CA ALA A 25 -1.71 34.76 17.98
C ALA A 25 -1.58 33.51 18.87
N ARG A 26 -2.53 33.33 19.80
CA ARG A 26 -2.58 32.13 20.65
C ARG A 26 -2.76 30.85 19.86
N ARG A 27 -3.70 30.84 18.91
CA ARG A 27 -3.88 29.69 18.00
C ARG A 27 -2.58 29.33 17.26
N ASP A 28 -1.89 30.34 16.74
CA ASP A 28 -0.68 30.14 15.96
C ASP A 28 0.48 29.62 16.82
N ALA A 29 0.62 30.10 18.06
CA ALA A 29 1.57 29.58 19.03
C ALA A 29 1.27 28.08 19.36
N ILE A 30 0.03 27.73 19.63
CA ILE A 30 -0.41 26.35 19.88
C ILE A 30 -0.10 25.47 18.66
N LYS A 31 -0.48 25.90 17.46
CA LYS A 31 -0.24 25.12 16.23
C LYS A 31 1.26 24.87 15.98
N ARG A 32 2.10 25.89 16.21
CA ARG A 32 3.56 25.76 16.11
C ARG A 32 4.09 24.73 17.11
N ALA A 33 3.70 24.82 18.37
CA ALA A 33 4.13 23.89 19.41
C ALA A 33 3.72 22.46 19.11
N VAL A 34 2.49 22.22 18.68
CA VAL A 34 2.00 20.89 18.28
C VAL A 34 2.77 20.36 17.06
N THR A 35 3.02 21.20 16.06
CA THR A 35 3.79 20.78 14.87
C THR A 35 5.20 20.36 15.24
N LEU A 36 5.88 21.13 16.10
CA LEU A 36 7.22 20.81 16.57
C LEU A 36 7.22 19.53 17.41
N SER A 37 6.26 19.36 18.30
CA SER A 37 6.10 18.14 19.10
C SER A 37 5.92 16.92 18.21
N ASN A 38 5.00 16.97 17.24
CA ASN A 38 4.77 15.86 16.32
C ASN A 38 6.00 15.50 15.48
N ALA A 39 6.91 16.45 15.23
CA ALA A 39 8.14 16.21 14.51
C ALA A 39 9.26 15.61 15.38
N THR A 40 9.14 15.66 16.71
CA THR A 40 10.19 15.23 17.64
C THR A 40 9.80 14.05 18.52
N VAL A 41 8.53 13.98 18.94
CA VAL A 41 8.01 12.88 19.77
C VAL A 41 7.96 11.61 18.94
N LYS A 42 8.49 10.52 19.51
CA LYS A 42 8.56 9.22 18.84
C LYS A 42 7.52 8.25 19.37
N VAL A 43 7.05 7.39 18.48
CA VAL A 43 6.16 6.26 18.75
C VAL A 43 6.73 5.01 18.11
N THR A 44 6.48 3.84 18.71
CA THR A 44 6.86 2.55 18.15
C THR A 44 5.63 1.87 17.58
N ILE A 45 5.70 1.44 16.32
CA ILE A 45 4.60 0.79 15.60
C ILE A 45 5.18 -0.35 14.76
N GLY A 46 4.68 -1.57 14.92
CA GLY A 46 5.19 -2.74 14.22
C GLY A 46 6.69 -3.00 14.50
N GLY A 47 7.16 -2.63 15.69
CA GLY A 47 8.56 -2.75 16.10
C GLY A 47 9.52 -1.71 15.47
N LYS A 48 9.01 -0.71 14.73
CA LYS A 48 9.79 0.39 14.14
C LYS A 48 9.48 1.70 14.83
N GLU A 49 10.49 2.56 15.01
CA GLU A 49 10.30 3.92 15.54
C GLU A 49 9.90 4.88 14.41
N TYR A 50 8.93 5.74 14.73
CA TYR A 50 8.47 6.85 13.89
C TYR A 50 8.34 8.10 14.76
N THR A 51 8.53 9.28 14.20
CA THR A 51 7.95 10.48 14.80
C THR A 51 6.43 10.44 14.65
N VAL A 52 5.71 11.17 15.51
CA VAL A 52 4.24 11.26 15.39
C VAL A 52 3.83 11.77 14.01
N ALA A 53 4.58 12.72 13.45
CA ALA A 53 4.33 13.24 12.09
C ALA A 53 4.53 12.16 11.01
N GLU A 54 5.60 11.37 11.08
CA GLU A 54 5.86 10.26 10.16
C GLU A 54 4.79 9.18 10.28
N ALA A 55 4.37 8.84 11.49
CA ALA A 55 3.32 7.86 11.74
C ALA A 55 1.98 8.29 11.12
N ILE A 56 1.63 9.57 11.24
CA ILE A 56 0.42 10.14 10.63
C ILE A 56 0.53 10.11 9.09
N GLU A 57 1.69 10.47 8.53
CA GLU A 57 1.93 10.42 7.09
C GLU A 57 1.86 8.98 6.56
N MET A 58 2.48 8.03 7.26
CA MET A 58 2.38 6.62 6.92
C MET A 58 0.94 6.11 6.96
N LYS A 59 0.15 6.49 7.98
CA LYS A 59 -1.26 6.13 8.06
C LYS A 59 -2.07 6.63 6.88
N ASN A 60 -1.87 7.91 6.53
CA ASN A 60 -2.71 8.59 5.55
C ASN A 60 -2.32 8.29 4.10
N HIS A 61 -1.04 8.05 3.81
CA HIS A 61 -0.52 7.90 2.46
C HIS A 61 0.34 6.65 2.27
N GLY A 62 1.29 6.38 3.18
CA GLY A 62 2.22 5.27 3.02
C GLY A 62 1.53 3.90 3.02
N ILE A 63 0.65 3.64 3.97
CA ILE A 63 -0.10 2.37 4.05
C ILE A 63 -1.07 2.19 2.86
N PRO A 64 -1.87 3.17 2.45
CA PRO A 64 -2.68 3.06 1.24
C PRO A 64 -1.88 2.73 -0.02
N LEU A 65 -0.67 3.30 -0.19
CA LEU A 65 0.20 2.96 -1.31
C LEU A 65 0.72 1.52 -1.23
N LYS A 66 1.09 1.04 -0.03
CA LYS A 66 1.48 -0.36 0.17
C LYS A 66 0.33 -1.33 -0.09
N GLN A 67 -0.89 -0.99 0.32
CA GLN A 67 -2.10 -1.79 0.01
C GLN A 67 -2.38 -1.86 -1.49
N LEU A 68 -2.19 -0.74 -2.20
CA LEU A 68 -2.32 -0.71 -3.66
C LEU A 68 -1.27 -1.61 -4.34
N LEU A 69 -0.02 -1.55 -3.87
CA LEU A 69 1.07 -2.41 -4.36
C LEU A 69 0.76 -3.88 -4.10
N LEU A 70 0.38 -4.24 -2.87
CA LEU A 70 0.00 -5.60 -2.49
C LEU A 70 -1.08 -6.15 -3.42
N LYS A 71 -2.16 -5.40 -3.62
CA LYS A 71 -3.26 -5.78 -4.49
C LYS A 71 -2.81 -5.96 -5.94
N LYS A 72 -1.94 -5.06 -6.44
CA LYS A 72 -1.42 -5.13 -7.81
C LYS A 72 -0.57 -6.37 -8.01
N LEU A 73 0.38 -6.64 -7.11
CA LEU A 73 1.26 -7.79 -7.17
C LEU A 73 0.49 -9.12 -7.07
N ASP A 74 -0.49 -9.22 -6.15
CA ASP A 74 -1.32 -10.42 -6.02
C ASP A 74 -2.14 -10.68 -7.29
N ASN A 75 -2.75 -9.65 -7.85
CA ASN A 75 -3.53 -9.78 -9.09
C ASN A 75 -2.66 -10.19 -10.28
N ASP A 76 -1.47 -9.60 -10.43
CA ASP A 76 -0.56 -9.93 -11.53
C ASP A 76 0.01 -11.35 -11.38
N ASN A 77 0.37 -11.76 -10.16
CA ASN A 77 0.81 -13.12 -9.87
C ASN A 77 -0.29 -14.15 -10.20
N ARG A 78 -1.50 -13.90 -9.74
CA ARG A 78 -2.67 -14.77 -10.01
C ARG A 78 -2.95 -14.88 -11.50
N ARG A 79 -2.92 -13.74 -12.20
CA ARG A 79 -3.13 -13.70 -13.65
C ARG A 79 -2.05 -14.47 -14.40
N ALA A 80 -0.77 -14.28 -14.06
CA ALA A 80 0.33 -14.99 -14.69
C ALA A 80 0.22 -16.50 -14.49
N ARG A 81 -0.15 -16.95 -13.28
CA ARG A 81 -0.37 -18.39 -13.00
C ARG A 81 -1.52 -18.95 -13.81
N LEU A 82 -2.66 -18.28 -13.82
CA LEU A 82 -3.82 -18.72 -14.61
C LEU A 82 -3.52 -18.80 -16.11
N GLU A 83 -2.73 -17.87 -16.65
CA GLU A 83 -2.33 -17.86 -18.04
C GLU A 83 -1.36 -19.02 -18.36
N ALA A 84 -0.37 -19.25 -17.50
CA ALA A 84 0.53 -20.37 -17.62
C ALA A 84 -0.19 -21.72 -17.52
N ASP A 85 -1.07 -21.88 -16.52
CA ASP A 85 -1.85 -23.12 -16.34
C ASP A 85 -2.76 -23.38 -17.54
N LYS A 86 -3.43 -22.34 -18.05
CA LYS A 86 -4.28 -22.46 -19.24
C LYS A 86 -3.50 -22.85 -20.50
N ASN A 87 -2.26 -22.34 -20.66
CA ASN A 87 -1.42 -22.67 -21.80
C ASN A 87 -0.81 -24.06 -21.65
N ASN A 88 -0.35 -24.44 -20.46
CA ASN A 88 0.41 -25.65 -20.21
C ASN A 88 -0.43 -26.91 -19.98
N GLY A 89 -1.74 -26.74 -19.73
CA GLY A 89 -2.65 -27.86 -19.53
C GLY A 89 -3.05 -28.58 -20.80
N ASP A 90 -4.28 -29.09 -20.82
CA ASP A 90 -4.86 -29.84 -21.95
C ASP A 90 -4.71 -29.11 -23.29
N THR A 91 -4.69 -27.79 -23.28
CA THR A 91 -4.50 -26.97 -24.49
C THR A 91 -3.14 -27.22 -25.17
N LEU A 92 -2.05 -27.33 -24.38
CA LEU A 92 -0.72 -27.62 -24.92
C LEU A 92 -0.62 -29.05 -25.45
N GLU A 93 -1.19 -30.02 -24.74
CA GLU A 93 -1.29 -31.39 -25.16
C GLU A 93 -2.03 -31.52 -26.50
N MET A 94 -3.21 -30.90 -26.63
CA MET A 94 -3.97 -30.88 -27.87
C MET A 94 -3.20 -30.24 -29.04
N ARG A 95 -2.51 -29.13 -28.80
CA ARG A 95 -1.69 -28.47 -29.82
C ARG A 95 -0.51 -29.33 -30.24
N ALA A 96 0.11 -30.08 -29.31
CA ALA A 96 1.18 -31.01 -29.61
C ALA A 96 0.68 -32.16 -30.47
N ASP A 97 -0.51 -32.71 -30.19
CA ASP A 97 -1.12 -33.77 -30.99
C ASP A 97 -1.49 -33.27 -32.40
N GLU A 98 -2.03 -32.06 -32.53
CA GLU A 98 -2.29 -31.42 -33.82
C GLU A 98 -1.01 -31.16 -34.60
N TYR A 99 0.07 -30.74 -33.94
CA TYR A 99 1.38 -30.57 -34.58
C TYR A 99 1.92 -31.88 -35.12
N VAL A 100 1.92 -32.98 -34.34
CA VAL A 100 2.30 -34.30 -34.79
C VAL A 100 1.45 -34.76 -35.95
N LYS A 101 0.14 -34.57 -35.88
CA LYS A 101 -0.80 -34.89 -36.95
C LYS A 101 -0.51 -34.14 -38.26
N SER A 102 -0.08 -32.90 -38.17
CA SER A 102 0.27 -32.07 -39.33
C SER A 102 1.52 -32.59 -40.06
N LEU A 103 2.45 -33.20 -39.32
CA LEU A 103 3.73 -33.73 -39.87
C LEU A 103 3.61 -35.18 -40.40
N TYR A 104 2.88 -36.03 -39.64
CA TYR A 104 2.88 -37.47 -39.85
C TYR A 104 1.51 -38.06 -40.19
N GLY A 105 0.47 -37.21 -40.28
CA GLY A 105 -0.91 -37.67 -40.48
C GLY A 105 -1.53 -38.21 -39.19
N ASN A 106 -2.64 -38.99 -39.34
CA ASN A 106 -3.29 -39.60 -38.19
C ASN A 106 -2.46 -40.77 -37.63
N VAL A 107 -1.73 -40.50 -36.54
CA VAL A 107 -0.90 -41.50 -35.84
C VAL A 107 -1.53 -41.81 -34.49
N ASP A 108 -1.67 -43.10 -34.18
CA ASP A 108 -1.98 -43.54 -32.82
C ASP A 108 -0.75 -43.38 -31.94
N MET A 109 -0.78 -42.45 -31.00
CA MET A 109 0.35 -42.16 -30.12
C MET A 109 0.77 -43.34 -29.25
N LYS A 110 -0.09 -44.32 -28.98
CA LYS A 110 0.26 -45.54 -28.22
C LYS A 110 1.19 -46.45 -28.98
N GLY A 111 1.05 -46.50 -30.32
CA GLY A 111 1.88 -47.29 -31.22
C GLY A 111 2.95 -46.49 -31.98
N ALA A 112 3.08 -45.18 -31.70
CA ALA A 112 3.99 -44.29 -32.41
C ALA A 112 5.46 -44.65 -32.17
N SER A 113 6.31 -44.40 -33.18
CA SER A 113 7.76 -44.57 -33.08
C SER A 113 8.35 -43.57 -32.04
N ASP A 114 9.53 -43.90 -31.53
CA ASP A 114 10.23 -43.04 -30.56
C ASP A 114 10.57 -41.66 -31.16
N GLU A 115 10.79 -41.57 -32.46
CA GLU A 115 11.00 -40.32 -33.16
C GLU A 115 9.77 -39.42 -33.11
N ILE A 116 8.56 -39.93 -33.35
CA ILE A 116 7.30 -39.18 -33.26
C ILE A 116 7.01 -38.73 -31.85
N LYS A 117 7.24 -39.60 -30.86
CA LYS A 117 7.12 -39.27 -29.43
C LYS A 117 8.06 -38.15 -29.04
N LYS A 118 9.31 -38.18 -29.54
CA LYS A 118 10.30 -37.14 -29.31
C LYS A 118 9.87 -35.80 -29.89
N VAL A 119 9.40 -35.78 -31.14
CA VAL A 119 8.90 -34.54 -31.79
C VAL A 119 7.76 -33.90 -30.97
N ARG A 120 6.85 -34.73 -30.45
CA ARG A 120 5.79 -34.27 -29.55
C ARG A 120 6.33 -33.65 -28.25
N ALA A 121 7.28 -34.36 -27.62
CA ALA A 121 7.89 -33.88 -26.36
C ALA A 121 8.69 -32.59 -26.57
N ASP A 122 9.46 -32.49 -27.66
CA ASP A 122 10.22 -31.30 -28.01
C ASP A 122 9.29 -30.10 -28.27
N PHE A 123 8.14 -30.32 -28.93
CA PHE A 123 7.12 -29.28 -29.12
C PHE A 123 6.55 -28.80 -27.77
N ILE A 124 6.18 -29.73 -26.87
CA ILE A 124 5.67 -29.40 -25.54
C ILE A 124 6.71 -28.59 -24.77
N ALA A 125 7.96 -29.07 -24.73
CA ALA A 125 9.05 -28.38 -24.05
C ALA A 125 9.27 -26.94 -24.58
N ALA A 126 9.25 -26.78 -25.91
CA ALA A 126 9.43 -25.47 -26.56
C ALA A 126 8.27 -24.48 -26.36
N GLN A 127 7.05 -24.98 -26.11
CA GLN A 127 5.83 -24.18 -26.00
C GLN A 127 5.33 -24.05 -24.55
N THR A 128 5.98 -24.71 -23.59
CA THR A 128 5.65 -24.59 -22.17
C THR A 128 5.96 -23.16 -21.69
N MET A 129 4.97 -22.54 -21.08
CA MET A 129 5.16 -21.24 -20.41
C MET A 129 5.78 -21.43 -19.04
N GLU A 130 6.89 -20.75 -18.79
CA GLU A 130 7.52 -20.69 -17.47
C GLU A 130 7.22 -19.33 -16.82
N ILE A 131 6.92 -19.35 -15.51
CA ILE A 131 6.76 -18.14 -14.74
C ILE A 131 8.12 -17.69 -14.24
N VAL A 132 8.58 -16.52 -14.68
CA VAL A 132 9.81 -15.89 -14.19
C VAL A 132 9.48 -15.09 -12.95
N ASP A 133 9.99 -15.49 -11.79
CA ASP A 133 9.76 -14.83 -10.50
C ASP A 133 11.10 -14.37 -9.86
N PRO A 134 11.65 -13.22 -10.29
CA PRO A 134 12.94 -12.73 -9.78
C PRO A 134 12.87 -12.16 -8.36
N ILE A 135 11.68 -11.91 -7.82
CA ILE A 135 11.47 -11.28 -6.52
C ILE A 135 10.92 -12.21 -5.45
N SER A 136 10.70 -13.49 -5.78
CA SER A 136 10.03 -14.42 -4.86
C SER A 136 8.67 -13.90 -4.39
N ILE A 137 7.80 -13.65 -5.36
CA ILE A 137 6.52 -12.91 -5.20
C ILE A 137 5.68 -13.39 -4.00
N THR A 138 5.64 -14.68 -3.72
CA THR A 138 4.86 -15.23 -2.59
C THR A 138 5.42 -14.76 -1.25
N THR A 139 6.74 -14.71 -1.11
CA THR A 139 7.40 -14.21 0.10
C THR A 139 7.20 -12.71 0.24
N GLU A 140 7.31 -11.97 -0.86
CA GLU A 140 7.12 -10.52 -0.89
C GLU A 140 5.68 -10.13 -0.51
N LEU A 141 4.67 -10.82 -1.05
CA LEU A 141 3.26 -10.61 -0.69
C LEU A 141 3.04 -10.83 0.81
N THR A 142 3.56 -11.93 1.38
CA THR A 142 3.42 -12.23 2.80
C THR A 142 4.10 -11.19 3.69
N THR A 143 5.29 -10.74 3.29
CA THR A 143 6.05 -9.72 4.03
C THR A 143 5.34 -8.37 4.02
N LEU A 144 4.85 -7.96 2.85
CA LEU A 144 4.15 -6.69 2.68
C LEU A 144 2.80 -6.69 3.42
N GLU A 145 2.06 -7.80 3.37
CA GLU A 145 0.81 -7.97 4.12
C GLU A 145 1.06 -7.87 5.63
N LYS A 146 2.10 -8.56 6.13
CA LYS A 146 2.47 -8.48 7.54
C LYS A 146 2.85 -7.06 7.96
N GLU A 147 3.68 -6.35 7.19
CA GLU A 147 4.04 -4.95 7.49
C GLU A 147 2.81 -4.03 7.58
N ILE A 148 1.87 -4.18 6.63
CA ILE A 148 0.63 -3.40 6.62
C ILE A 148 -0.20 -3.69 7.87
N ASN A 149 -0.40 -4.97 8.19
CA ASN A 149 -1.23 -5.39 9.31
C ASN A 149 -0.63 -4.97 10.66
N ASP A 150 0.68 -5.18 10.87
CA ASP A 150 1.37 -4.77 12.09
C ASP A 150 1.22 -3.25 12.32
N PHE A 151 1.36 -2.45 11.27
CA PHE A 151 1.19 -1.01 11.36
C PHE A 151 -0.26 -0.60 11.66
N VAL A 152 -1.23 -1.15 10.92
CA VAL A 152 -2.65 -0.76 11.03
C VAL A 152 -3.22 -1.11 12.40
N VAL A 153 -2.82 -2.24 12.98
CA VAL A 153 -3.31 -2.68 14.30
C VAL A 153 -2.81 -1.77 15.42
N GLU A 154 -1.58 -1.27 15.34
CA GLU A 154 -0.94 -0.56 16.44
C GLU A 154 -1.04 0.96 16.37
N ILE A 155 -1.19 1.56 15.17
CA ILE A 155 -1.07 3.01 14.94
C ILE A 155 -2.00 3.84 15.83
N ASP A 156 -3.28 3.50 15.92
CA ASP A 156 -4.27 4.32 16.64
C ASP A 156 -4.03 4.29 18.15
N SER A 157 -3.64 3.13 18.68
CA SER A 157 -3.26 3.00 20.09
C SER A 157 -1.97 3.76 20.39
N ALA A 158 -0.94 3.64 19.55
CA ALA A 158 0.34 4.32 19.73
C ALA A 158 0.17 5.85 19.72
N LEU A 159 -0.60 6.39 18.78
CA LEU A 159 -0.89 7.82 18.72
C LEU A 159 -1.73 8.29 19.90
N SER A 160 -2.71 7.50 20.34
CA SER A 160 -3.56 7.85 21.50
C SER A 160 -2.75 7.91 22.78
N VAL A 161 -1.88 6.93 23.02
CA VAL A 161 -0.97 6.91 24.18
C VAL A 161 0.01 8.09 24.12
N SER A 162 0.61 8.35 22.97
CA SER A 162 1.52 9.49 22.77
C SER A 162 0.81 10.82 23.10
N ASN A 163 -0.39 11.02 22.59
CA ASN A 163 -1.17 12.24 22.86
C ASN A 163 -1.53 12.41 24.35
N ALA A 164 -1.80 11.30 25.04
CA ALA A 164 -2.16 11.34 26.48
C ALA A 164 -0.95 11.63 27.38
N LEU A 165 0.25 11.29 26.94
CA LEU A 165 1.48 11.45 27.72
C LEU A 165 2.30 12.70 27.35
N THR A 166 2.01 13.34 26.22
CA THR A 166 2.77 14.51 25.76
C THR A 166 2.17 15.80 26.32
N GLU A 167 2.96 16.49 27.14
CA GLU A 167 2.64 17.82 27.67
C GLU A 167 3.45 18.88 26.94
N LEU A 168 2.82 20.03 26.63
CA LEU A 168 3.45 21.16 25.95
C LEU A 168 3.27 22.44 26.75
N GLU A 169 4.40 23.08 27.09
CA GLU A 169 4.38 24.44 27.61
C GLU A 169 4.34 25.44 26.45
N ILE A 170 3.34 26.33 26.46
CA ILE A 170 3.12 27.29 25.37
C ILE A 170 3.08 28.70 25.95
N THR A 171 4.02 29.54 25.51
CA THR A 171 4.04 30.97 25.80
C THR A 171 3.45 31.75 24.62
N TYR A 172 2.47 32.64 24.88
CA TYR A 172 1.78 33.45 23.89
C TYR A 172 1.42 34.81 24.42
#